data_65f463c54e0d5e8d6839e116250aea76
#
_entry.id   65f463c54e0d5e8d6839e116250aea76
#
_cell.length_a   1.000
_cell.length_b   1.000
_cell.length_c   1.000
_cell.angle_alpha   90.00
_cell.angle_beta   90.00
_cell.angle_gamma   90.00
#
_symmetry.space_group_name_H-M   'P 1'
#
loop_
_entity.id
_entity.type
_entity.pdbx_description
1 polymer ?
#
loop_
_entity_poly.entity_id
_entity_poly.type
_entity_poly.pdbx_seq_one_letter_code
_entity_poly.pdbx_strand_id
1 'polypeptide(L)'
;MTNDIRLREELCTYLPALESYNRASYIGIVLARTESKVEQEYVLQSLGDRSADIRDEAYKVLSEMSLSPEQYQHIEELLRFKYSEMRINAINLLMKQPEAQLAASIRRLLSDKNAERRLAGLDMMKSIRNVDFLKDSYQIGRAHV
;
A
#
# COMPACT_ATOMS: atom_id res chain seq x y z
N MET A 1 -28.19 -7.60 -16.54
CA MET A 1 -27.29 -6.92 -15.62
C MET A 1 -25.87 -7.28 -15.98
N THR A 2 -25.15 -6.35 -16.48
CA THR A 2 -23.77 -6.66 -16.84
C THR A 2 -22.89 -6.56 -15.63
N ASN A 3 -22.50 -7.69 -15.15
CA ASN A 3 -21.31 -7.76 -14.34
C ASN A 3 -20.12 -7.91 -15.27
N ASP A 4 -20.14 -7.15 -16.34
CA ASP A 4 -19.05 -7.22 -17.28
C ASP A 4 -17.85 -6.48 -16.70
N ILE A 5 -16.97 -7.26 -16.11
CA ILE A 5 -15.73 -6.74 -15.53
C ILE A 5 -14.89 -6.02 -16.57
N ARG A 6 -14.92 -6.49 -17.82
CA ARG A 6 -14.17 -5.83 -18.91
C ARG A 6 -14.66 -4.41 -19.14
N LEU A 7 -15.98 -4.21 -19.13
CA LEU A 7 -16.54 -2.87 -19.29
C LEU A 7 -16.13 -1.98 -18.12
N ARG A 8 -16.20 -2.49 -16.89
CA ARG A 8 -15.79 -1.73 -15.72
C ARG A 8 -14.31 -1.38 -15.80
N GLU A 9 -13.46 -2.31 -16.22
CA GLU A 9 -12.02 -2.09 -16.34
C GLU A 9 -11.72 -1.00 -17.38
N GLU A 10 -12.41 -1.03 -18.53
CA GLU A 10 -12.27 0.01 -19.54
C GLU A 10 -12.70 1.37 -19.03
N LEU A 11 -13.75 1.41 -18.22
CA LEU A 11 -14.27 2.66 -17.67
C LEU A 11 -13.41 3.24 -16.56
N CYS A 12 -12.50 2.46 -15.98
CA CYS A 12 -11.57 2.97 -14.96
C CYS A 12 -10.76 4.18 -15.45
N THR A 13 -10.45 4.23 -16.74
CA THR A 13 -9.67 5.34 -17.31
C THR A 13 -10.42 6.66 -17.28
N TYR A 14 -11.75 6.62 -17.13
CA TYR A 14 -12.59 7.82 -17.07
C TYR A 14 -12.82 8.31 -15.64
N LEU A 15 -12.48 7.50 -14.64
CA LEU A 15 -12.70 7.86 -13.23
C LEU A 15 -11.99 9.15 -12.82
N PRO A 16 -10.76 9.43 -13.30
CA PRO A 16 -10.10 10.69 -12.94
C PRO A 16 -10.86 11.95 -13.38
N ALA A 17 -11.78 11.84 -14.34
CA ALA A 17 -12.60 12.97 -14.78
C ALA A 17 -13.75 13.29 -13.82
N LEU A 18 -14.05 12.39 -12.89
CA LEU A 18 -15.13 12.60 -11.92
C LEU A 18 -14.65 13.45 -10.75
N GLU A 19 -15.57 14.13 -10.13
CA GLU A 19 -15.29 14.87 -8.89
C GLU A 19 -14.86 13.90 -7.79
N SER A 20 -14.05 14.39 -6.86
CA SER A 20 -13.48 13.59 -5.77
C SER A 20 -14.51 12.78 -5.00
N TYR A 21 -15.66 13.43 -4.68
CA TYR A 21 -16.72 12.74 -3.95
C TYR A 21 -17.24 11.52 -4.70
N ASN A 22 -17.47 11.68 -6.01
CA ASN A 22 -17.97 10.58 -6.84
C ASN A 22 -16.97 9.45 -6.98
N ARG A 23 -15.68 9.78 -7.13
CA ARG A 23 -14.62 8.77 -7.20
C ARG A 23 -14.47 8.03 -5.87
N ALA A 24 -14.50 8.75 -4.76
CA ALA A 24 -14.40 8.14 -3.44
C ALA A 24 -15.57 7.17 -3.19
N SER A 25 -16.78 7.60 -3.54
CA SER A 25 -17.97 6.78 -3.45
C SER A 25 -17.87 5.52 -4.30
N TYR A 26 -17.40 5.67 -5.53
CA TYR A 26 -17.22 4.53 -6.44
C TYR A 26 -16.24 3.51 -5.86
N ILE A 27 -15.11 3.98 -5.35
CA ILE A 27 -14.10 3.10 -4.73
C ILE A 27 -14.73 2.35 -3.56
N GLY A 28 -15.40 3.04 -2.67
CA GLY A 28 -15.93 2.43 -1.45
C GLY A 28 -17.11 1.50 -1.67
N ILE A 29 -17.90 1.73 -2.72
CA ILE A 29 -19.11 0.94 -2.99
C ILE A 29 -18.87 -0.12 -4.04
N VAL A 30 -18.27 0.25 -5.17
CA VAL A 30 -18.16 -0.63 -6.32
C VAL A 30 -16.90 -1.47 -6.28
N LEU A 31 -15.77 -0.87 -5.91
CA LEU A 31 -14.47 -1.53 -5.97
C LEU A 31 -14.07 -2.24 -4.67
N ALA A 32 -14.87 -2.11 -3.61
CA ALA A 32 -14.52 -2.61 -2.29
C ALA A 32 -14.19 -4.10 -2.24
N ARG A 33 -14.78 -4.90 -3.12
CA ARG A 33 -14.58 -6.35 -3.14
C ARG A 33 -14.18 -6.86 -4.52
N THR A 34 -13.58 -5.99 -5.31
CA THR A 34 -13.17 -6.41 -6.64
C THR A 34 -12.05 -7.44 -6.62
N GLU A 35 -12.13 -8.41 -7.52
CA GLU A 35 -11.08 -9.37 -7.77
C GLU A 35 -10.31 -9.03 -9.06
N SER A 36 -10.75 -8.00 -9.78
CA SER A 36 -10.08 -7.54 -10.98
C SER A 36 -8.75 -6.86 -10.64
N LYS A 37 -7.66 -7.35 -11.23
CA LYS A 37 -6.34 -6.75 -11.01
C LYS A 37 -6.26 -5.32 -11.53
N VAL A 38 -6.96 -5.02 -12.61
CA VAL A 38 -7.02 -3.66 -13.17
C VAL A 38 -7.69 -2.71 -12.18
N GLU A 39 -8.81 -3.13 -11.60
CA GLU A 39 -9.51 -2.33 -10.61
C GLU A 39 -8.73 -2.20 -9.30
N GLN A 40 -8.11 -3.28 -8.86
CA GLN A 40 -7.24 -3.26 -7.67
C GLN A 40 -6.08 -2.30 -7.86
N GLU A 41 -5.47 -2.27 -9.05
CA GLU A 41 -4.40 -1.34 -9.38
C GLU A 41 -4.87 0.10 -9.30
N TYR A 42 -6.09 0.37 -9.79
CA TYR A 42 -6.68 1.70 -9.67
C TYR A 42 -6.82 2.11 -8.20
N VAL A 43 -7.28 1.19 -7.33
CA VAL A 43 -7.40 1.47 -5.90
C VAL A 43 -6.03 1.72 -5.27
N LEU A 44 -5.01 0.94 -5.65
CA LEU A 44 -3.63 1.15 -5.18
C LEU A 44 -3.11 2.54 -5.54
N GLN A 45 -3.32 2.95 -6.79
CA GLN A 45 -2.91 4.28 -7.24
C GLN A 45 -3.63 5.39 -6.47
N SER A 46 -4.86 5.12 -6.08
CA SER A 46 -5.68 6.09 -5.34
C SER A 46 -5.17 6.37 -3.93
N LEU A 47 -4.29 5.53 -3.39
CA LEU A 47 -3.60 5.84 -2.12
C LEU A 47 -2.75 7.10 -2.21
N GLY A 48 -2.30 7.45 -3.40
CA GLY A 48 -1.50 8.66 -3.63
C GLY A 48 -2.27 9.79 -4.26
N ASP A 49 -3.60 9.73 -4.27
CA ASP A 49 -4.42 10.75 -4.90
C ASP A 49 -4.30 12.11 -4.20
N ARG A 50 -4.60 13.18 -4.92
CA ARG A 50 -4.59 14.53 -4.37
C ARG A 50 -5.69 14.75 -3.32
N SER A 51 -6.81 14.05 -3.47
CA SER A 51 -7.95 14.18 -2.58
C SER A 51 -7.81 13.28 -1.37
N ALA A 52 -7.94 13.86 -0.18
CA ALA A 52 -7.91 13.09 1.07
C ALA A 52 -9.06 12.08 1.12
N ASP A 53 -10.23 12.44 0.62
CA ASP A 53 -11.38 11.54 0.60
C ASP A 53 -11.10 10.27 -0.20
N ILE A 54 -10.43 10.42 -1.35
CA ILE A 54 -10.06 9.30 -2.20
C ILE A 54 -8.99 8.44 -1.52
N ARG A 55 -7.98 9.06 -0.94
CA ARG A 55 -6.95 8.33 -0.20
C ARG A 55 -7.54 7.51 0.94
N ASP A 56 -8.47 8.10 1.67
CA ASP A 56 -9.11 7.43 2.80
C ASP A 56 -9.93 6.23 2.37
N GLU A 57 -10.72 6.37 1.31
CA GLU A 57 -11.52 5.26 0.79
C GLU A 57 -10.64 4.15 0.22
N ALA A 58 -9.60 4.52 -0.51
CA ALA A 58 -8.64 3.55 -1.02
C ALA A 58 -7.98 2.76 0.12
N TYR A 59 -7.58 3.45 1.17
CA TYR A 59 -6.98 2.81 2.34
C TYR A 59 -7.95 1.81 2.99
N LYS A 60 -9.19 2.21 3.19
CA LYS A 60 -10.21 1.34 3.78
C LYS A 60 -10.42 0.08 2.94
N VAL A 61 -10.53 0.24 1.62
CA VAL A 61 -10.74 -0.87 0.71
C VAL A 61 -9.54 -1.81 0.72
N LEU A 62 -8.34 -1.27 0.60
CA LEU A 62 -7.11 -2.07 0.59
C LEU A 62 -6.85 -2.78 1.92
N SER A 63 -7.31 -2.19 3.03
CA SER A 63 -7.19 -2.80 4.35
C SER A 63 -7.93 -4.13 4.46
N GLU A 64 -8.94 -4.34 3.63
CA GLU A 64 -9.76 -5.53 3.64
C GLU A 64 -9.45 -6.49 2.49
N MET A 65 -8.54 -6.11 1.60
CA MET A 65 -8.13 -6.96 0.47
C MET A 65 -6.98 -7.87 0.85
N SER A 66 -6.95 -9.03 0.19
CA SER A 66 -5.77 -9.88 0.19
C SER A 66 -4.87 -9.41 -0.95
N LEU A 67 -3.72 -8.85 -0.61
CA LEU A 67 -2.81 -8.28 -1.60
C LEU A 67 -1.66 -9.25 -1.90
N SER A 68 -1.22 -9.23 -3.16
CA SER A 68 -0.05 -10.01 -3.59
C SER A 68 1.26 -9.33 -3.16
N PRO A 69 2.38 -10.07 -3.14
CA PRO A 69 3.68 -9.45 -2.85
C PRO A 69 4.00 -8.28 -3.78
N GLU A 70 3.63 -8.36 -5.06
CA GLU A 70 3.85 -7.29 -6.03
C GLU A 70 3.03 -6.05 -5.68
N GLN A 71 1.81 -6.24 -5.23
CA GLN A 71 0.95 -5.13 -4.81
C GLN A 71 1.52 -4.44 -3.56
N TYR A 72 2.04 -5.20 -2.62
CA TYR A 72 2.72 -4.61 -1.46
C TYR A 72 3.97 -3.83 -1.87
N GLN A 73 4.73 -4.29 -2.86
CA GLN A 73 5.88 -3.53 -3.36
C GLN A 73 5.45 -2.21 -3.99
N HIS A 74 4.29 -2.18 -4.63
CA HIS A 74 3.69 -0.95 -5.13
C HIS A 74 3.41 0.04 -4.00
N ILE A 75 2.91 -0.45 -2.88
CA ILE A 75 2.67 0.39 -1.71
C ILE A 75 3.98 0.95 -1.16
N GLU A 76 5.06 0.18 -1.19
CA GLU A 76 6.39 0.63 -0.76
C GLU A 76 6.85 1.87 -1.54
N GLU A 77 6.45 1.99 -2.83
CA GLU A 77 6.82 3.15 -3.64
C GLU A 77 6.28 4.47 -3.11
N LEU A 78 5.16 4.44 -2.40
CA LEU A 78 4.56 5.65 -1.82
C LEU A 78 5.39 6.22 -0.66
N LEU A 79 6.29 5.42 -0.09
CA LEU A 79 7.07 5.82 1.07
C LEU A 79 8.19 6.80 0.74
N ARG A 80 8.45 7.06 -0.53
CA ARG A 80 9.41 8.10 -0.94
C ARG A 80 8.84 9.52 -0.79
N PHE A 81 7.52 9.63 -0.62
CA PHE A 81 6.90 10.94 -0.43
C PHE A 81 6.85 11.30 1.05
N LYS A 82 6.94 12.60 1.33
CA LYS A 82 6.98 13.10 2.71
C LYS A 82 5.60 13.31 3.34
N TYR A 83 4.54 13.10 2.59
CA TYR A 83 3.19 13.31 3.10
C TYR A 83 2.88 12.33 4.23
N SER A 84 2.70 12.86 5.43
CA SER A 84 2.57 12.05 6.63
C SER A 84 1.37 11.09 6.58
N GLU A 85 0.26 11.55 6.03
CA GLU A 85 -0.94 10.73 5.92
C GLU A 85 -0.73 9.54 4.98
N MET A 86 -0.17 9.78 3.79
CA MET A 86 0.14 8.72 2.84
C MET A 86 1.13 7.73 3.43
N ARG A 87 2.12 8.24 4.15
CA ARG A 87 3.14 7.45 4.82
C ARG A 87 2.54 6.53 5.87
N ILE A 88 1.66 7.07 6.72
CA ILE A 88 0.99 6.30 7.77
C ILE A 88 0.14 5.20 7.15
N ASN A 89 -0.65 5.54 6.14
CA ASN A 89 -1.51 4.56 5.47
C ASN A 89 -0.68 3.44 4.82
N ALA A 90 0.39 3.80 4.12
CA ALA A 90 1.25 2.82 3.47
C ALA A 90 1.91 1.89 4.50
N ILE A 91 2.44 2.45 5.58
CA ILE A 91 3.05 1.65 6.64
C ILE A 91 2.02 0.70 7.27
N ASN A 92 0.83 1.19 7.57
CA ASN A 92 -0.22 0.37 8.17
C ASN A 92 -0.60 -0.81 7.27
N LEU A 93 -0.66 -0.60 5.96
CA LEU A 93 -0.94 -1.67 5.01
C LEU A 93 0.22 -2.68 4.94
N LEU A 94 1.45 -2.18 4.88
CA LEU A 94 2.64 -3.04 4.82
C LEU A 94 2.80 -3.90 6.07
N MET A 95 2.39 -3.39 7.23
CA MET A 95 2.46 -4.14 8.49
C MET A 95 1.52 -5.33 8.53
N LYS A 96 0.59 -5.45 7.60
CA LYS A 96 -0.35 -6.58 7.51
C LYS A 96 0.22 -7.79 6.77
N GLN A 97 1.39 -7.67 6.18
CA GLN A 97 2.04 -8.77 5.46
C GLN A 97 2.38 -9.93 6.40
N PRO A 98 2.40 -11.17 5.89
CA PRO A 98 2.98 -12.29 6.64
C PRO A 98 4.43 -12.01 7.03
N GLU A 99 4.88 -12.61 8.13
CA GLU A 99 6.19 -12.31 8.72
C GLU A 99 7.34 -12.30 7.72
N ALA A 100 7.45 -13.33 6.88
CA ALA A 100 8.56 -13.42 5.94
C ALA A 100 8.55 -12.28 4.91
N GLN A 101 7.35 -11.94 4.42
CA GLN A 101 7.20 -10.84 3.47
C GLN A 101 7.42 -9.49 4.13
N LEU A 102 6.95 -9.32 5.35
CA LEU A 102 7.16 -8.11 6.12
C LEU A 102 8.65 -7.88 6.37
N ALA A 103 9.36 -8.91 6.78
CA ALA A 103 10.81 -8.83 6.98
C ALA A 103 11.52 -8.43 5.68
N ALA A 104 11.11 -9.00 4.55
CA ALA A 104 11.68 -8.65 3.25
C ALA A 104 11.41 -7.20 2.88
N SER A 105 10.19 -6.70 3.13
CA SER A 105 9.85 -5.29 2.91
C SER A 105 10.73 -4.37 3.73
N ILE A 106 10.89 -4.66 5.00
CA ILE A 106 11.71 -3.84 5.90
C ILE A 106 13.16 -3.82 5.43
N ARG A 107 13.71 -4.97 5.05
CA ARG A 107 15.09 -5.03 4.54
C ARG A 107 15.26 -4.19 3.28
N ARG A 108 14.31 -4.26 2.34
CA ARG A 108 14.37 -3.45 1.12
C ARG A 108 14.35 -1.97 1.46
N LEU A 109 13.48 -1.57 2.36
CA LEU A 109 13.35 -0.16 2.75
C LEU A 109 14.60 0.35 3.46
N LEU A 110 15.14 -0.42 4.38
CA LEU A 110 16.36 -0.02 5.11
C LEU A 110 17.57 0.09 4.20
N SER A 111 17.60 -0.66 3.11
CA SER A 111 18.70 -0.66 2.15
C SER A 111 18.51 0.33 0.99
N ASP A 112 17.39 1.03 0.96
CA ASP A 112 17.04 1.90 -0.16
C ASP A 112 17.90 3.17 -0.16
N LYS A 113 18.13 3.71 -1.36
CA LYS A 113 18.88 4.97 -1.52
C LYS A 113 18.08 6.18 -1.04
N ASN A 114 16.77 6.08 -1.06
CA ASN A 114 15.88 7.17 -0.66
C ASN A 114 15.78 7.22 0.86
N ALA A 115 16.07 8.38 1.44
CA ALA A 115 16.07 8.56 2.90
C ALA A 115 14.69 8.36 3.53
N GLU A 116 13.64 8.81 2.84
CA GLU A 116 12.26 8.67 3.36
C GLU A 116 11.85 7.20 3.44
N ARG A 117 12.27 6.39 2.47
CA ARG A 117 12.01 4.96 2.49
C ARG A 117 12.79 4.28 3.62
N ARG A 118 14.04 4.66 3.85
CA ARG A 118 14.80 4.13 4.99
C ARG A 118 14.14 4.46 6.32
N LEU A 119 13.67 5.68 6.48
CA LEU A 119 12.97 6.08 7.70
C LEU A 119 11.69 5.28 7.89
N ALA A 120 10.97 4.99 6.81
CA ALA A 120 9.77 4.15 6.89
C ALA A 120 10.11 2.74 7.37
N GLY A 121 11.18 2.15 6.85
CA GLY A 121 11.64 0.85 7.32
C GLY A 121 11.96 0.86 8.81
N LEU A 122 12.60 1.91 9.28
CA LEU A 122 12.90 2.06 10.70
C LEU A 122 11.63 2.22 11.55
N ASP A 123 10.67 3.01 11.07
CA ASP A 123 9.39 3.16 11.75
C ASP A 123 8.64 1.84 11.86
N MET A 124 8.68 1.04 10.79
CA MET A 124 8.07 -0.29 10.78
C MET A 124 8.73 -1.20 11.83
N MET A 125 10.05 -1.19 11.91
CA MET A 125 10.76 -1.96 12.93
C MET A 125 10.34 -1.54 14.33
N LYS A 126 10.25 -0.25 14.59
CA LYS A 126 9.84 0.27 15.89
C LYS A 126 8.41 -0.11 16.25
N SER A 127 7.55 -0.31 15.25
CA SER A 127 6.15 -0.66 15.47
C SER A 127 5.94 -2.13 15.82
N ILE A 128 6.94 -2.96 15.62
CA ILE A 128 6.84 -4.39 15.89
C ILE A 128 7.15 -4.61 17.38
N ARG A 129 6.17 -5.13 18.10
CA ARG A 129 6.35 -5.41 19.55
C ARG A 129 7.17 -6.67 19.80
N ASN A 130 7.06 -7.63 18.88
CA ASN A 130 7.87 -8.83 18.91
C ASN A 130 8.63 -8.90 17.59
N VAL A 131 9.94 -8.71 17.66
CA VAL A 131 10.81 -8.63 16.48
C VAL A 131 11.60 -9.93 16.27
N ASP A 132 11.16 -11.03 16.84
CA ASP A 132 11.91 -12.29 16.78
C ASP A 132 12.23 -12.71 15.36
N PHE A 133 11.29 -12.57 14.44
CA PHE A 133 11.51 -12.93 13.04
C PHE A 133 12.47 -11.98 12.30
N LEU A 134 12.73 -10.79 12.85
CA LEU A 134 13.68 -9.83 12.28
C LEU A 134 15.05 -9.87 12.95
N LYS A 135 15.13 -10.45 14.14
CA LYS A 135 16.34 -10.47 14.96
C LYS A 135 17.56 -11.00 14.21
N ASP A 136 17.41 -12.14 13.55
CA ASP A 136 18.52 -12.77 12.85
C ASP A 136 19.08 -11.88 11.76
N SER A 137 18.22 -11.26 10.97
CA SER A 137 18.63 -10.35 9.91
C SER A 137 19.34 -9.12 10.45
N TYR A 138 18.82 -8.56 11.54
CA TYR A 138 19.41 -7.40 12.18
C TYR A 138 20.78 -7.73 12.79
N GLN A 139 20.87 -8.86 13.49
CA GLN A 139 22.11 -9.30 14.10
C GLN A 139 23.18 -9.68 13.08
N ILE A 140 22.77 -10.27 11.95
CA ILE A 140 23.70 -10.56 10.85
C ILE A 140 24.30 -9.26 10.33
N GLY A 141 23.48 -8.23 10.14
CA GLY A 141 23.96 -6.92 9.71
C GLY A 141 24.96 -6.32 10.69
N ARG A 142 24.71 -6.46 11.99
CA ARG A 142 25.62 -5.97 13.03
C ARG A 142 26.92 -6.75 13.09
N ALA A 143 26.87 -8.03 12.83
CA ALA A 143 28.07 -8.89 12.86
C ALA A 143 29.08 -8.54 11.77
N HIS A 144 28.64 -7.86 10.72
CA HIS A 144 29.49 -7.42 9.62
C HIS A 144 30.07 -6.02 9.83
N VAL A 145 29.79 -5.40 10.90
CA VAL A 145 30.31 -4.05 11.23
C VAL A 145 31.70 -4.14 11.82
#